data_b8e730892e12c232d88319d06b1759a1
#
_entry.id   b8e730892e12c232d88319d06b1759a1
#
_cell.length_a   1.000
_cell.length_b   1.000
_cell.length_c   1.000
_cell.angle_alpha   90.00
_cell.angle_beta   90.00
_cell.angle_gamma   90.00
#
_symmetry.space_group_name_H-M   'P 1'
#
loop_
_entity.id
_entity.type
_entity.pdbx_description
1 polymer ?
#
loop_
_entity_poly.entity_id
_entity_poly.type
_entity_poly.pdbx_seq_one_letter_code
_entity_poly.pdbx_strand_id
1 'polypeptide(L)'
;VEVAMRYQFPSIKESLLNLKNKGCEEIFVVPLYPHYAMSTTLTTENEVKRINEDSNFRLDLTFIGAFYKEDQYIQSLCNVIKNNRQEESDFLLFSYHGIPNRHLVKTDPTKSHCLKVKNCCDLDSDARPYCYKAQVIETSNLCANKLGLKRNEWSISFQSRIGPGWIEPFTDKELVNLAEKGIERLDVVCPAFVTDNLETLEEMNMQGRETFLEA
;
A
#
# COMPACT_ATOMS: atom_id res chain seq x y z
N VAL A 1 4.53 15.27 -18.47
CA VAL A 1 3.87 14.36 -17.52
C VAL A 1 2.38 14.48 -17.72
N GLU A 2 1.67 13.36 -17.68
CA GLU A 2 0.21 13.25 -17.67
C GLU A 2 -0.22 12.43 -16.46
N VAL A 3 -1.39 12.75 -15.91
CA VAL A 3 -2.03 11.96 -14.87
C VAL A 3 -3.11 11.10 -15.50
N ALA A 4 -3.22 9.85 -15.08
CA ALA A 4 -4.26 8.94 -15.54
C ALA A 4 -4.88 8.18 -14.38
N MET A 5 -6.19 8.00 -14.43
CA MET A 5 -6.94 7.22 -13.44
C MET A 5 -7.24 5.82 -13.99
N ARG A 6 -7.07 4.79 -13.15
CA ARG A 6 -7.44 3.42 -13.51
C ARG A 6 -8.96 3.31 -13.80
N TYR A 7 -9.73 4.07 -13.05
CA TYR A 7 -11.17 4.22 -13.21
C TYR A 7 -11.50 5.72 -13.27
N GLN A 8 -12.53 6.09 -14.03
CA GLN A 8 -12.98 7.49 -14.20
C GLN A 8 -12.00 8.36 -15.01
N PHE A 9 -11.90 9.65 -14.72
CA PHE A 9 -11.16 10.66 -15.49
C PHE A 9 -10.05 11.31 -14.64
N PRO A 10 -8.96 11.76 -15.31
CA PRO A 10 -8.61 11.54 -16.72
C PRO A 10 -8.33 10.07 -17.03
N SER A 11 -8.81 9.59 -18.16
CA SER A 11 -8.66 8.18 -18.52
C SER A 11 -7.25 7.85 -19.01
N ILE A 12 -6.82 6.60 -18.83
CA ILE A 12 -5.53 6.11 -19.34
C ILE A 12 -5.43 6.36 -20.86
N LYS A 13 -6.52 6.14 -21.60
CA LYS A 13 -6.55 6.33 -23.05
C LYS A 13 -6.28 7.78 -23.45
N GLU A 14 -6.94 8.73 -22.79
CA GLU A 14 -6.75 10.16 -23.07
C GLU A 14 -5.32 10.60 -22.74
N SER A 15 -4.79 10.17 -21.60
CA SER A 15 -3.44 10.54 -21.18
C SER A 15 -2.36 9.98 -22.11
N LEU A 16 -2.49 8.73 -22.56
CA LEU A 16 -1.60 8.15 -23.56
C LEU A 16 -1.71 8.87 -24.92
N LEU A 17 -2.94 9.21 -25.34
CA LEU A 17 -3.16 9.99 -26.57
C LEU A 17 -2.51 11.37 -26.48
N ASN A 18 -2.64 12.06 -25.37
CA ASN A 18 -2.04 13.36 -25.15
C ASN A 18 -0.50 13.31 -25.24
N LEU A 19 0.12 12.30 -24.60
CA LEU A 19 1.57 12.09 -24.69
C LEU A 19 2.00 11.80 -26.13
N LYS A 20 1.28 10.93 -26.83
CA LYS A 20 1.56 10.63 -28.24
C LYS A 20 1.46 11.88 -29.13
N ASN A 21 0.42 12.69 -28.95
CA ASN A 21 0.24 13.94 -29.70
C ASN A 21 1.34 14.98 -29.42
N LYS A 22 2.00 14.89 -28.25
CA LYS A 22 3.19 15.68 -27.90
C LYS A 22 4.49 15.12 -28.48
N GLY A 23 4.42 14.03 -29.26
CA GLY A 23 5.57 13.41 -29.90
C GLY A 23 6.37 12.47 -28.98
N CYS A 24 5.81 12.05 -27.83
CA CYS A 24 6.46 11.07 -26.96
C CYS A 24 6.31 9.67 -27.60
N GLU A 25 7.43 8.95 -27.69
CA GLU A 25 7.48 7.56 -28.18
C GLU A 25 7.72 6.59 -27.03
N GLU A 26 8.55 6.98 -26.06
CA GLU A 26 8.84 6.23 -24.83
C GLU A 26 8.05 6.82 -23.65
N ILE A 27 7.34 5.97 -22.92
CA ILE A 27 6.50 6.37 -21.77
C ILE A 27 6.89 5.58 -20.53
N PHE A 28 7.29 6.28 -19.48
CA PHE A 28 7.42 5.71 -18.16
C PHE A 28 6.06 5.73 -17.45
N VAL A 29 5.54 4.57 -17.16
CA VAL A 29 4.29 4.39 -16.44
C VAL A 29 4.61 4.14 -14.96
N VAL A 30 4.12 5.02 -14.09
CA VAL A 30 4.34 4.96 -12.64
C VAL A 30 3.00 4.69 -11.94
N PRO A 31 2.63 3.42 -11.67
CA PRO A 31 1.48 3.12 -10.84
C PRO A 31 1.75 3.62 -9.41
N LEU A 32 0.90 4.50 -8.90
CA LEU A 32 1.09 5.11 -7.57
C LEU A 32 0.65 4.16 -6.44
N TYR A 33 1.05 2.90 -6.54
CA TYR A 33 0.89 1.87 -5.51
C TYR A 33 2.26 1.46 -5.01
N PRO A 34 2.66 1.87 -3.78
CA PRO A 34 3.98 1.55 -3.26
C PRO A 34 4.26 0.04 -3.18
N HIS A 35 3.21 -0.74 -2.87
CA HIS A 35 3.26 -2.18 -2.68
C HIS A 35 2.60 -2.91 -3.84
N TYR A 36 3.21 -3.99 -4.29
CA TYR A 36 2.65 -4.82 -5.36
C TYR A 36 1.39 -5.56 -4.91
N ALA A 37 0.31 -5.42 -5.66
CA ALA A 37 -0.85 -6.29 -5.55
C ALA A 37 -1.44 -6.57 -6.94
N MET A 38 -2.04 -7.77 -7.11
CA MET A 38 -2.74 -8.13 -8.35
C MET A 38 -3.88 -7.18 -8.66
N SER A 39 -4.61 -6.74 -7.63
CA SER A 39 -5.78 -5.88 -7.75
C SER A 39 -5.46 -4.43 -8.10
N THR A 40 -4.23 -4.01 -7.93
CA THR A 40 -3.76 -2.64 -8.18
C THR A 40 -2.70 -2.61 -9.29
N THR A 41 -1.46 -2.89 -8.97
CA THR A 41 -0.31 -2.78 -9.89
C THR A 41 -0.53 -3.60 -11.16
N LEU A 42 -0.79 -4.92 -11.02
CA LEU A 42 -0.92 -5.80 -12.17
C LEU A 42 -2.11 -5.43 -13.07
N THR A 43 -3.28 -5.12 -12.48
CA THR A 43 -4.45 -4.74 -13.28
C THR A 43 -4.25 -3.40 -13.99
N THR A 44 -3.51 -2.47 -13.39
CA THR A 44 -3.19 -1.18 -14.00
C THR A 44 -2.22 -1.36 -15.17
N GLU A 45 -1.14 -2.12 -14.98
CA GLU A 45 -0.19 -2.43 -16.04
C GLU A 45 -0.86 -3.11 -17.25
N ASN A 46 -1.70 -4.12 -16.98
CA ASN A 46 -2.43 -4.84 -18.03
C ASN A 46 -3.37 -3.90 -18.81
N GLU A 47 -4.05 -2.99 -18.11
CA GLU A 47 -4.95 -2.06 -18.75
C GLU A 47 -4.21 -1.03 -19.63
N VAL A 48 -3.09 -0.51 -19.16
CA VAL A 48 -2.25 0.40 -19.97
C VAL A 48 -1.75 -0.30 -21.23
N LYS A 49 -1.25 -1.54 -21.12
CA LYS A 49 -0.81 -2.35 -22.27
C LYS A 49 -1.97 -2.57 -23.25
N ARG A 50 -3.12 -3.02 -22.74
CA ARG A 50 -4.32 -3.26 -23.54
C ARG A 50 -4.75 -2.02 -24.32
N ILE A 51 -4.80 -0.85 -23.65
CA ILE A 51 -5.20 0.39 -24.31
C ILE A 51 -4.18 0.82 -25.38
N ASN A 52 -2.89 0.66 -25.13
CA ASN A 52 -1.84 0.95 -26.11
C ASN A 52 -1.98 0.09 -27.37
N GLU A 53 -2.27 -1.21 -27.20
CA GLU A 53 -2.51 -2.16 -28.28
C GLU A 53 -3.81 -1.88 -29.03
N ASP A 54 -4.96 -1.84 -28.33
CA ASP A 54 -6.29 -1.66 -28.91
C ASP A 54 -6.43 -0.32 -29.67
N SER A 55 -5.75 0.73 -29.18
CA SER A 55 -5.74 2.05 -29.82
C SER A 55 -4.65 2.20 -30.89
N ASN A 56 -3.84 1.17 -31.10
CA ASN A 56 -2.71 1.17 -32.03
C ASN A 56 -1.76 2.37 -31.82
N PHE A 57 -1.53 2.74 -30.55
CA PHE A 57 -0.66 3.89 -30.24
C PHE A 57 0.81 3.58 -30.51
N ARG A 58 1.24 2.32 -30.34
CA ARG A 58 2.61 1.83 -30.56
C ARG A 58 3.66 2.57 -29.72
N LEU A 59 3.29 2.97 -28.52
CA LEU A 59 4.19 3.58 -27.55
C LEU A 59 5.07 2.51 -26.91
N ASP A 60 6.33 2.83 -26.68
CA ASP A 60 7.21 2.01 -25.88
C ASP A 60 6.92 2.28 -24.39
N LEU A 61 6.53 1.24 -23.65
CA LEU A 61 6.05 1.34 -22.27
C LEU A 61 7.03 0.72 -21.31
N THR A 62 7.64 1.53 -20.45
CA THR A 62 8.44 1.08 -19.31
C THR A 62 7.63 1.27 -18.03
N PHE A 63 7.40 0.18 -17.29
CA PHE A 63 6.68 0.21 -16.03
C PHE A 63 7.63 0.30 -14.84
N ILE A 64 7.39 1.28 -13.97
CA ILE A 64 8.07 1.37 -12.68
C ILE A 64 7.36 0.42 -11.72
N GLY A 65 8.10 -0.52 -11.16
CA GLY A 65 7.59 -1.52 -10.23
C GLY A 65 7.23 -0.94 -8.85
N ALA A 66 6.90 -1.83 -7.92
CA ALA A 66 6.64 -1.46 -6.54
C ALA A 66 7.86 -0.78 -5.89
N PHE A 67 7.63 0.35 -5.24
CA PHE A 67 8.69 1.21 -4.67
C PHE A 67 8.66 1.24 -3.13
N TYR A 68 8.07 0.23 -2.53
CA TYR A 68 7.79 0.09 -1.09
C TYR A 68 9.01 0.21 -0.16
N LYS A 69 10.21 0.00 -0.67
CA LYS A 69 11.48 0.07 0.08
C LYS A 69 12.46 1.12 -0.46
N GLU A 70 12.07 1.87 -1.49
CA GLU A 70 12.91 2.93 -2.04
C GLU A 70 13.21 4.00 -0.98
N ASP A 71 14.47 4.38 -0.84
CA ASP A 71 14.91 5.25 0.25
C ASP A 71 14.22 6.60 0.25
N GLN A 72 13.95 7.18 -0.93
CA GLN A 72 13.22 8.44 -1.06
C GLN A 72 11.77 8.31 -0.60
N TYR A 73 11.11 7.19 -0.90
CA TYR A 73 9.75 6.91 -0.43
C TYR A 73 9.71 6.77 1.09
N ILE A 74 10.60 5.95 1.66
CA ILE A 74 10.72 5.77 3.11
C ILE A 74 11.05 7.09 3.81
N GLN A 75 11.97 7.88 3.24
CA GLN A 75 12.31 9.19 3.81
C GLN A 75 11.12 10.15 3.79
N SER A 76 10.37 10.21 2.68
CA SER A 76 9.19 11.06 2.55
C SER A 76 8.10 10.65 3.55
N LEU A 77 7.84 9.34 3.68
CA LEU A 77 6.90 8.79 4.66
C LEU A 77 7.31 9.15 6.10
N CYS A 78 8.58 8.96 6.45
CA CYS A 78 9.10 9.32 7.77
C CYS A 78 9.00 10.83 8.04
N ASN A 79 9.20 11.68 7.03
CA ASN A 79 9.05 13.13 7.18
C ASN A 79 7.58 13.51 7.44
N VAL A 80 6.63 12.91 6.72
CA VAL A 80 5.19 13.11 6.96
C VAL A 80 4.84 12.69 8.39
N ILE A 81 5.29 11.52 8.83
CA ILE A 81 5.03 11.03 10.19
C ILE A 81 5.61 12.02 11.23
N LYS A 82 6.88 12.42 11.10
CA LYS A 82 7.53 13.34 12.04
C LYS A 82 6.83 14.70 12.13
N ASN A 83 6.38 15.23 10.98
CA ASN A 83 5.75 16.55 10.92
C ASN A 83 4.33 16.58 11.50
N ASN A 84 3.68 15.42 11.59
CA ASN A 84 2.29 15.31 12.04
C ASN A 84 2.15 14.58 13.38
N ARG A 85 3.16 13.79 13.78
CA ARG A 85 3.14 13.08 15.04
C ARG A 85 3.26 14.04 16.21
N GLN A 86 2.40 13.88 17.20
CA GLN A 86 2.49 14.63 18.46
C GLN A 86 3.71 14.15 19.28
N GLU A 87 4.43 15.04 19.95
CA GLU A 87 5.57 14.68 20.81
C GLU A 87 5.20 13.68 21.92
N GLU A 88 3.95 13.72 22.34
CA GLU A 88 3.40 12.90 23.42
C GLU A 88 2.70 11.62 22.94
N SER A 89 2.77 11.29 21.63
CA SER A 89 2.14 10.08 21.09
C SER A 89 2.77 8.81 21.66
N ASP A 90 1.93 7.92 22.16
CA ASP A 90 2.34 6.70 22.83
C ASP A 90 2.66 5.58 21.82
N PHE A 91 1.96 5.57 20.66
CA PHE A 91 2.01 4.46 19.74
C PHE A 91 1.78 4.90 18.29
N LEU A 92 2.42 4.21 17.32
CA LEU A 92 2.22 4.40 15.90
C LEU A 92 1.63 3.14 15.27
N LEU A 93 0.43 3.23 14.69
CA LEU A 93 -0.20 2.17 13.92
C LEU A 93 -0.01 2.41 12.42
N PHE A 94 0.67 1.47 11.74
CA PHE A 94 0.72 1.43 10.29
C PHE A 94 -0.50 0.65 9.78
N SER A 95 -1.49 1.35 9.25
CA SER A 95 -2.69 0.74 8.68
C SER A 95 -2.60 0.68 7.17
N TYR A 96 -2.79 -0.51 6.61
CA TYR A 96 -2.72 -0.77 5.16
C TYR A 96 -4.05 -1.29 4.64
N HIS A 97 -4.37 -1.05 3.39
CA HIS A 97 -5.52 -1.69 2.80
C HIS A 97 -5.36 -3.21 2.81
N GLY A 98 -6.33 -3.92 3.36
CA GLY A 98 -6.34 -5.38 3.37
C GLY A 98 -6.54 -5.97 1.97
N ILE A 99 -6.05 -7.16 1.75
CA ILE A 99 -6.35 -7.96 0.55
C ILE A 99 -6.75 -9.39 0.94
N PRO A 100 -7.54 -10.09 0.11
CA PRO A 100 -7.85 -11.48 0.37
C PRO A 100 -6.59 -12.37 0.40
N ASN A 101 -6.52 -13.30 1.35
CA ASN A 101 -5.43 -14.28 1.48
C ASN A 101 -5.18 -15.06 0.17
N ARG A 102 -6.26 -15.34 -0.60
CA ARG A 102 -6.13 -16.00 -1.91
C ARG A 102 -5.28 -15.20 -2.92
N HIS A 103 -5.18 -13.87 -2.78
CA HIS A 103 -4.33 -13.06 -3.64
C HIS A 103 -2.85 -13.32 -3.34
N LEU A 104 -2.46 -13.43 -2.06
CA LEU A 104 -1.08 -13.78 -1.67
C LEU A 104 -0.69 -15.16 -2.21
N VAL A 105 -1.57 -16.15 -2.08
CA VAL A 105 -1.32 -17.51 -2.59
C VAL A 105 -1.22 -17.51 -4.12
N LYS A 106 -2.04 -16.71 -4.80
CA LYS A 106 -2.06 -16.65 -6.27
C LYS A 106 -0.82 -15.98 -6.85
N THR A 107 -0.25 -14.99 -6.15
CA THR A 107 0.96 -14.27 -6.59
C THR A 107 2.25 -15.00 -6.26
N ASP A 108 2.20 -16.04 -5.41
CA ASP A 108 3.36 -16.85 -5.06
C ASP A 108 3.82 -17.72 -6.25
N PRO A 109 4.96 -17.41 -6.89
CA PRO A 109 5.45 -18.20 -8.03
C PRO A 109 5.87 -19.62 -7.62
N THR A 110 6.24 -19.82 -6.37
CA THR A 110 6.63 -21.14 -5.83
C THR A 110 5.43 -22.04 -5.56
N LYS A 111 4.24 -21.44 -5.38
CA LYS A 111 2.98 -22.11 -5.01
C LYS A 111 3.03 -22.89 -3.69
N SER A 112 4.10 -22.74 -2.92
CA SER A 112 4.37 -23.50 -1.69
C SER A 112 4.81 -22.65 -0.50
N HIS A 113 4.99 -21.35 -0.65
CA HIS A 113 5.56 -20.46 0.38
C HIS A 113 4.49 -19.63 1.09
N CYS A 114 3.78 -18.74 0.37
CA CYS A 114 2.86 -17.78 0.98
C CYS A 114 1.70 -18.46 1.71
N LEU A 115 1.54 -18.17 3.01
CA LEU A 115 0.54 -18.73 3.94
C LEU A 115 0.64 -20.26 4.13
N LYS A 116 1.64 -20.92 3.57
CA LYS A 116 1.89 -22.36 3.72
C LYS A 116 3.09 -22.64 4.62
N VAL A 117 4.03 -21.72 4.69
CA VAL A 117 5.20 -21.81 5.57
C VAL A 117 4.94 -20.89 6.77
N LYS A 118 5.25 -21.37 7.99
CA LYS A 118 5.15 -20.55 9.20
C LYS A 118 6.13 -19.36 9.08
N ASN A 119 5.67 -18.17 9.43
CA ASN A 119 6.43 -16.93 9.33
C ASN A 119 7.01 -16.67 7.92
N CYS A 120 6.26 -17.03 6.88
CA CYS A 120 6.72 -16.94 5.49
C CYS A 120 7.22 -15.54 5.09
N CYS A 121 6.73 -14.47 5.69
CA CYS A 121 7.16 -13.10 5.40
C CYS A 121 8.55 -12.77 5.97
N ASP A 122 9.05 -13.54 6.95
CA ASP A 122 10.36 -13.34 7.58
C ASP A 122 11.47 -14.12 6.87
N LEU A 123 11.09 -15.05 5.99
CA LEU A 123 12.00 -15.93 5.27
C LEU A 123 12.29 -15.37 3.88
N ASP A 124 13.53 -15.57 3.41
CA ASP A 124 13.89 -15.29 2.03
C ASP A 124 13.23 -16.29 1.09
N SER A 125 12.66 -15.80 -0.01
CA SER A 125 11.93 -16.61 -0.98
C SER A 125 11.69 -15.84 -2.28
N ASP A 126 11.61 -16.55 -3.39
CA ASP A 126 11.20 -16.03 -4.70
C ASP A 126 9.77 -15.43 -4.69
N ALA A 127 8.97 -15.76 -3.67
CA ALA A 127 7.65 -15.16 -3.47
C ALA A 127 7.71 -13.71 -2.95
N ARG A 128 8.80 -13.32 -2.28
CA ARG A 128 8.91 -12.01 -1.60
C ARG A 128 8.67 -10.80 -2.52
N PRO A 129 9.21 -10.73 -3.75
CA PRO A 129 8.96 -9.62 -4.68
C PRO A 129 7.49 -9.47 -5.09
N TYR A 130 6.68 -10.51 -4.92
CA TYR A 130 5.26 -10.54 -5.30
C TYR A 130 4.31 -10.62 -4.10
N CYS A 131 4.87 -10.64 -2.88
CA CYS A 131 4.09 -10.78 -1.65
C CYS A 131 3.78 -9.40 -1.04
N TYR A 132 2.54 -8.93 -1.21
CA TYR A 132 2.06 -7.68 -0.62
C TYR A 132 2.35 -7.58 0.88
N LYS A 133 2.04 -8.64 1.66
CA LYS A 133 2.24 -8.64 3.11
C LYS A 133 3.71 -8.50 3.50
N ALA A 134 4.63 -9.16 2.81
CA ALA A 134 6.05 -9.04 3.06
C ALA A 134 6.57 -7.62 2.77
N GLN A 135 6.09 -7.00 1.69
CA GLN A 135 6.45 -5.63 1.33
C GLN A 135 5.94 -4.61 2.34
N VAL A 136 4.70 -4.78 2.82
CA VAL A 136 4.11 -3.97 3.90
C VAL A 136 4.95 -4.04 5.18
N ILE A 137 5.32 -5.25 5.60
CA ILE A 137 6.18 -5.48 6.78
C ILE A 137 7.54 -4.80 6.59
N GLU A 138 8.13 -4.89 5.40
CA GLU A 138 9.43 -4.28 5.10
C GLU A 138 9.36 -2.75 5.15
N THR A 139 8.34 -2.12 4.54
CA THR A 139 8.10 -0.67 4.64
C THR A 139 7.99 -0.22 6.10
N SER A 140 7.18 -0.91 6.89
CA SER A 140 6.95 -0.56 8.30
C SER A 140 8.23 -0.69 9.13
N ASN A 141 8.99 -1.76 8.94
CA ASN A 141 10.28 -1.96 9.61
C ASN A 141 11.30 -0.86 9.25
N LEU A 142 11.44 -0.54 7.96
CA LEU A 142 12.35 0.52 7.50
C LEU A 142 11.96 1.88 8.08
N CYS A 143 10.66 2.18 8.09
CA CYS A 143 10.15 3.41 8.65
C CYS A 143 10.34 3.48 10.17
N ALA A 144 9.97 2.44 10.90
CA ALA A 144 10.13 2.37 12.36
C ALA A 144 11.59 2.52 12.78
N ASN A 145 12.51 1.82 12.09
CA ASN A 145 13.94 1.94 12.33
C ASN A 145 14.45 3.38 12.08
N LYS A 146 14.03 4.00 10.98
CA LYS A 146 14.43 5.37 10.62
C LYS A 146 13.84 6.43 11.56
N LEU A 147 12.70 6.14 12.18
CA LEU A 147 12.06 6.95 13.21
C LEU A 147 12.65 6.70 14.62
N GLY A 148 13.46 5.65 14.80
CA GLY A 148 14.02 5.26 16.11
C GLY A 148 13.00 4.62 17.04
N LEU A 149 11.90 4.06 16.52
CA LEU A 149 10.85 3.44 17.32
C LEU A 149 11.27 2.06 17.83
N LYS A 150 10.98 1.79 19.09
CA LYS A 150 11.15 0.45 19.68
C LYS A 150 10.03 -0.48 19.20
N ARG A 151 10.26 -1.79 19.28
CA ARG A 151 9.31 -2.80 18.78
C ARG A 151 7.93 -2.73 19.44
N ASN A 152 7.85 -2.27 20.68
CA ASN A 152 6.61 -2.12 21.45
C ASN A 152 5.92 -0.75 21.26
N GLU A 153 6.43 0.13 20.40
CA GLU A 153 5.90 1.47 20.14
C GLU A 153 5.14 1.57 18.80
N TRP A 154 5.01 0.46 18.08
CA TRP A 154 4.29 0.41 16.80
C TRP A 154 3.77 -0.98 16.45
N SER A 155 2.74 -1.01 15.61
CA SER A 155 2.24 -2.25 15.00
C SER A 155 1.75 -2.04 13.57
N ILE A 156 1.36 -3.14 12.91
CA ILE A 156 0.79 -3.16 11.57
C ILE A 156 -0.60 -3.73 11.65
N SER A 157 -1.53 -3.13 10.91
CA SER A 157 -2.89 -3.66 10.75
C SER A 157 -3.39 -3.48 9.32
N PHE A 158 -4.53 -4.12 9.00
CA PHE A 158 -5.12 -4.11 7.67
C PHE A 158 -6.58 -3.67 7.75
N GLN A 159 -6.90 -2.59 7.02
CA GLN A 159 -8.22 -1.96 6.95
C GLN A 159 -9.03 -2.43 5.73
N SER A 160 -10.26 -1.97 5.60
CA SER A 160 -11.12 -2.11 4.41
C SER A 160 -11.45 -3.56 4.03
N ARG A 161 -11.54 -4.45 5.02
CA ARG A 161 -11.93 -5.83 4.77
C ARG A 161 -13.41 -5.95 4.38
N ILE A 162 -13.71 -6.79 3.40
CA ILE A 162 -15.09 -7.04 2.96
C ILE A 162 -15.66 -8.32 3.60
N GLY A 163 -14.82 -9.23 4.12
CA GLY A 163 -15.30 -10.50 4.67
C GLY A 163 -14.19 -11.40 5.21
N PRO A 164 -14.49 -12.66 5.48
CA PRO A 164 -13.51 -13.63 5.99
C PRO A 164 -12.42 -13.95 4.97
N GLY A 165 -11.26 -14.42 5.45
CA GLY A 165 -10.15 -14.82 4.59
C GLY A 165 -9.35 -13.65 4.00
N TRP A 166 -9.34 -12.51 4.69
CA TRP A 166 -8.48 -11.36 4.40
C TRP A 166 -7.25 -11.40 5.33
N ILE A 167 -6.21 -10.67 4.95
CA ILE A 167 -4.98 -10.59 5.76
C ILE A 167 -5.24 -9.89 7.09
N GLU A 168 -4.56 -10.36 8.12
CA GLU A 168 -4.69 -9.92 9.51
C GLU A 168 -3.34 -9.41 10.04
N PRO A 169 -3.37 -8.62 11.20
CA PRO A 169 -4.52 -8.25 12.03
C PRO A 169 -5.41 -7.18 11.39
N PHE A 170 -6.71 -7.17 11.71
CA PHE A 170 -7.67 -6.17 11.20
C PHE A 170 -7.58 -4.87 11.99
N THR A 171 -7.64 -3.73 11.29
CA THR A 171 -7.46 -2.41 11.92
C THR A 171 -8.56 -2.09 12.92
N ASP A 172 -9.84 -2.38 12.61
CA ASP A 172 -10.96 -2.18 13.52
C ASP A 172 -10.76 -2.88 14.89
N LYS A 173 -10.19 -4.09 14.87
CA LYS A 173 -9.89 -4.85 16.08
C LYS A 173 -8.62 -4.39 16.78
N GLU A 174 -7.61 -4.00 16.02
CA GLU A 174 -6.35 -3.54 16.58
C GLU A 174 -6.52 -2.19 17.30
N LEU A 175 -7.40 -1.31 16.80
CA LEU A 175 -7.75 -0.05 17.46
C LEU A 175 -8.32 -0.31 18.88
N VAL A 176 -9.30 -1.19 18.99
CA VAL A 176 -9.87 -1.59 20.29
C VAL A 176 -8.81 -2.23 21.20
N ASN A 177 -8.04 -3.17 20.67
CA ASN A 177 -6.99 -3.85 21.43
C ASN A 177 -5.90 -2.89 21.97
N LEU A 178 -5.56 -1.83 21.21
CA LEU A 178 -4.60 -0.82 21.67
C LEU A 178 -5.20 0.07 22.77
N ALA A 179 -6.46 0.50 22.66
CA ALA A 179 -7.15 1.24 23.69
C ALA A 179 -7.27 0.42 25.00
N GLU A 180 -7.68 -0.85 24.90
CA GLU A 180 -7.77 -1.78 26.05
C GLU A 180 -6.39 -2.03 26.73
N LYS A 181 -5.28 -1.90 25.99
CA LYS A 181 -3.91 -1.96 26.52
C LYS A 181 -3.44 -0.67 27.20
N GLY A 182 -4.28 0.36 27.22
CA GLY A 182 -3.98 1.64 27.85
C GLY A 182 -3.18 2.61 26.97
N ILE A 183 -3.20 2.45 25.63
CA ILE A 183 -2.68 3.47 24.72
C ILE A 183 -3.69 4.62 24.69
N GLU A 184 -3.28 5.79 25.16
CA GLU A 184 -4.15 6.98 25.24
C GLU A 184 -4.04 7.85 23.97
N ARG A 185 -2.84 7.88 23.34
CA ARG A 185 -2.53 8.72 22.17
C ARG A 185 -1.95 7.88 21.05
N LEU A 186 -2.79 7.61 20.08
CA LEU A 186 -2.49 6.77 18.92
C LEU A 186 -2.36 7.63 17.66
N ASP A 187 -1.19 7.55 17.01
CA ASP A 187 -1.04 8.01 15.63
C ASP A 187 -1.31 6.86 14.67
N VAL A 188 -2.05 7.15 13.59
CA VAL A 188 -2.30 6.20 12.50
C VAL A 188 -1.74 6.75 11.20
N VAL A 189 -1.00 5.93 10.47
CA VAL A 189 -0.49 6.24 9.14
C VAL A 189 -0.90 5.16 8.15
N CYS A 190 -1.23 5.57 6.92
CA CYS A 190 -1.71 4.69 5.86
C CYS A 190 -0.72 4.65 4.68
N PRO A 191 0.41 3.94 4.76
CA PRO A 191 1.49 4.05 3.77
C PRO A 191 1.17 3.49 2.39
N ALA A 192 0.13 2.65 2.25
CA ALA A 192 -0.31 2.15 0.95
C ALA A 192 -0.90 3.25 0.05
N PHE A 193 -1.28 4.38 0.63
CA PHE A 193 -1.94 5.48 -0.05
C PHE A 193 -0.98 6.67 -0.17
N VAL A 194 -0.68 7.08 -1.40
CA VAL A 194 0.20 8.24 -1.66
C VAL A 194 -0.55 9.57 -1.65
N THR A 195 -1.87 9.52 -1.65
CA THR A 195 -2.78 10.67 -1.52
C THR A 195 -3.97 10.30 -0.64
N ASP A 196 -4.63 11.29 -0.05
CA ASP A 196 -5.88 11.07 0.66
C ASP A 196 -6.98 10.54 -0.27
N ASN A 197 -7.82 9.72 0.30
CA ASN A 197 -8.94 9.07 -0.34
C ASN A 197 -10.02 8.72 0.71
N LEU A 198 -11.05 8.00 0.31
CA LEU A 198 -12.15 7.62 1.20
C LEU A 198 -11.67 6.76 2.38
N GLU A 199 -10.72 5.86 2.13
CA GLU A 199 -10.17 4.96 3.14
C GLU A 199 -9.34 5.71 4.21
N THR A 200 -8.65 6.79 3.83
CA THR A 200 -7.89 7.60 4.82
C THR A 200 -8.77 8.61 5.54
N LEU A 201 -9.69 9.27 4.82
CA LEU A 201 -10.47 10.38 5.36
C LEU A 201 -11.72 9.90 6.12
N GLU A 202 -12.43 8.92 5.62
CA GLU A 202 -13.67 8.43 6.23
C GLU A 202 -13.40 7.19 7.09
N GLU A 203 -12.84 6.13 6.52
CA GLU A 203 -12.65 4.89 7.27
C GLU A 203 -11.67 5.07 8.45
N MET A 204 -10.51 5.71 8.23
CA MET A 204 -9.52 5.85 9.30
C MET A 204 -9.71 7.11 10.15
N ASN A 205 -9.84 8.30 9.54
CA ASN A 205 -9.88 9.54 10.29
C ASN A 205 -11.23 9.77 11.01
N MET A 206 -12.34 9.21 10.50
CA MET A 206 -13.65 9.32 11.16
C MET A 206 -13.98 8.05 11.94
N GLN A 207 -14.24 6.93 11.26
CA GLN A 207 -14.71 5.69 11.88
C GLN A 207 -13.64 5.05 12.78
N GLY A 208 -12.39 4.96 12.31
CA GLY A 208 -11.28 4.40 13.10
C GLY A 208 -11.00 5.23 14.35
N ARG A 209 -11.04 6.56 14.23
CA ARG A 209 -10.90 7.46 15.39
C ARG A 209 -12.03 7.26 16.39
N GLU A 210 -13.28 7.19 15.95
CA GLU A 210 -14.43 6.93 16.82
C GLU A 210 -14.27 5.57 17.53
N THR A 211 -13.97 4.53 16.77
CA THR A 211 -13.72 3.17 17.34
C THR A 211 -12.65 3.16 18.43
N PHE A 212 -11.55 3.90 18.26
CA PHE A 212 -10.50 3.96 19.26
C PHE A 212 -10.92 4.76 20.51
N LEU A 213 -11.66 5.87 20.32
CA LEU A 213 -12.09 6.74 21.44
C LEU A 213 -13.23 6.14 22.27
N GLU A 214 -14.02 5.23 21.72
CA GLU A 214 -15.11 4.54 22.40
C GLU A 214 -14.66 3.29 23.18
N ALA A 215 -13.45 2.79 22.91
CA ALA A 215 -12.90 1.57 23.52
C ALA A 215 -12.11 1.87 24.80
#